data_b1c067ae4446882e989d8cecda53ba30
#
_entry.id   b1c067ae4446882e989d8cecda53ba30
#
_cell.length_a   1.000
_cell.length_b   1.000
_cell.length_c   1.000
_cell.angle_alpha   90.00
_cell.angle_beta   90.00
_cell.angle_gamma   90.00
#
_symmetry.space_group_name_H-M   'P 1'
#
loop_
_entity.id
_entity.type
_entity.pdbx_description
1 polymer ?
#
loop_
_entity_poly.entity_id
_entity_poly.type
_entity_poly.pdbx_seq_one_letter_code
_entity_poly.pdbx_strand_id
1 'polypeptide(L)' 'MDELIKLVAQMRQLQKDYFKTRDRGILAKCKEIEQKVDKAINELETEK' A
#
# COMPACT_ATOMS: atom_id res chain seq x y z
N MET A 1 -8.33 -7.22 10.07
CA MET A 1 -7.60 -8.06 9.12
C MET A 1 -7.96 -7.77 7.68
N ASP A 2 -9.25 -7.60 7.40
CA ASP A 2 -9.66 -7.30 6.04
C ASP A 2 -9.07 -5.99 5.53
N GLU A 3 -8.84 -5.03 6.43
CA GLU A 3 -8.28 -3.75 6.03
C GLU A 3 -6.86 -3.90 5.50
N LEU A 4 -6.06 -4.74 6.13
CA LEU A 4 -4.70 -4.96 5.67
C LEU A 4 -4.69 -5.59 4.29
N ILE A 5 -5.55 -6.57 4.07
CA ILE A 5 -5.66 -7.22 2.77
C ILE A 5 -6.10 -6.21 1.70
N LYS A 6 -7.06 -5.35 2.04
CA LYS A 6 -7.52 -4.31 1.12
C LYS A 6 -6.41 -3.33 0.78
N LEU A 7 -5.63 -2.93 1.79
CA LEU A 7 -4.51 -2.01 1.56
C LEU A 7 -3.47 -2.63 0.65
N VAL A 8 -3.14 -3.89 0.86
CA VAL A 8 -2.18 -4.58 0.02
C VAL A 8 -2.71 -4.69 -1.41
N ALA A 9 -4.00 -5.01 -1.56
CA ALA A 9 -4.60 -5.10 -2.89
C ALA A 9 -4.55 -3.76 -3.62
N GLN A 10 -4.85 -2.68 -2.92
CA GLN A 10 -4.79 -1.34 -3.49
C GLN A 10 -3.35 -0.98 -3.89
N MET A 11 -2.40 -1.31 -3.03
CA MET A 11 -1.00 -1.05 -3.32
C MET A 11 -0.57 -1.74 -4.61
N ARG A 12 -0.94 -3.00 -4.75
CA ARG A 12 -0.56 -3.77 -5.94
C ARG A 12 -1.23 -3.22 -7.19
N GLN A 13 -2.49 -2.80 -7.07
CA GLN A 13 -3.19 -2.23 -8.20
C GLN A 13 -2.53 -0.93 -8.65
N LEU A 14 -2.17 -0.08 -7.70
CA LEU A 14 -1.50 1.18 -8.00
C LEU A 14 -0.12 0.92 -8.63
N GLN A 15 0.59 -0.09 -8.17
CA GLN A 15 1.87 -0.44 -8.75
C GLN A 15 1.72 -0.84 -10.23
N LYS A 16 0.70 -1.63 -10.54
CA LYS A 16 0.43 -2.01 -11.92
C LYS A 16 0.10 -0.80 -12.76
N ASP A 17 -0.74 0.08 -12.24
CA ASP A 17 -1.11 1.30 -12.95
C ASP A 17 0.12 2.17 -13.20
N TYR A 18 0.98 2.29 -12.21
CA TYR A 18 2.20 3.07 -12.37
C TYR A 18 3.09 2.51 -13.48
N PHE A 19 3.23 1.19 -13.53
CA PHE A 19 4.04 0.57 -14.58
C PHE A 19 3.48 0.82 -15.97
N LYS A 20 2.16 0.97 -16.07
CA LYS A 20 1.52 1.26 -17.35
C LYS A 20 1.68 2.71 -17.76
N THR A 21 1.45 3.62 -16.83
CA THR A 21 1.37 5.05 -17.16
C THR A 21 2.58 5.83 -16.69
N ARG A 22 3.30 5.32 -15.72
CA ARG A 22 4.44 6.02 -15.11
C ARG A 22 4.05 7.39 -14.56
N ASP A 23 2.83 7.52 -14.10
CA ASP A 23 2.30 8.76 -13.57
C ASP A 23 2.82 8.98 -12.15
N ARG A 24 3.41 10.15 -11.93
CA ARG A 24 3.97 10.48 -10.61
C ARG A 24 2.89 10.57 -9.54
N GLY A 25 1.69 10.96 -9.92
CA GLY A 25 0.57 11.01 -8.98
C GLY A 25 0.27 9.62 -8.43
N ILE A 26 0.31 8.62 -9.31
CA ILE A 26 0.09 7.23 -8.89
C ILE A 26 1.23 6.77 -7.99
N LEU A 27 2.46 7.17 -8.32
CA LEU A 27 3.61 6.82 -7.49
C LEU A 27 3.46 7.37 -6.08
N ALA A 28 3.01 8.61 -5.96
CA ALA A 28 2.78 9.23 -4.64
C ALA A 28 1.74 8.45 -3.85
N LYS A 29 0.67 8.02 -4.51
CA LYS A 29 -0.36 7.21 -3.85
C LYS A 29 0.19 5.86 -3.41
N CYS A 30 1.05 5.26 -4.22
CA CYS A 30 1.69 4.01 -3.85
C CYS A 30 2.48 4.18 -2.55
N LYS A 31 3.24 5.26 -2.44
CA LYS A 31 4.03 5.50 -1.24
C LYS A 31 3.16 5.71 -0.02
N GLU A 32 2.05 6.43 -0.17
CA GLU A 32 1.12 6.61 0.93
C GLU A 32 0.57 5.28 1.43
N ILE A 33 0.17 4.42 0.52
CA ILE A 33 -0.41 3.14 0.89
C ILE A 33 0.66 2.23 1.47
N GLU A 34 1.88 2.29 0.93
CA GLU A 34 2.99 1.52 1.50
C GLU A 34 3.23 1.89 2.96
N GLN A 35 3.15 3.18 3.28
CA GLN A 35 3.31 3.62 4.66
C GLN A 35 2.19 3.08 5.54
N LYS A 36 0.97 3.06 5.04
CA LYS A 36 -0.15 2.50 5.78
C LYS A 36 0.00 1.01 6.02
N VAL A 37 0.48 0.29 5.01
CA VAL A 37 0.72 -1.14 5.15
C VAL A 37 1.82 -1.39 6.18
N ASP A 38 2.91 -0.65 6.10
CA ASP A 38 4.01 -0.79 7.05
C ASP A 38 3.52 -0.54 8.47
N LYS A 39 2.71 0.51 8.66
CA LYS A 39 2.21 0.83 9.98
C LYS A 39 1.30 -0.28 10.50
N ALA A 40 0.44 -0.81 9.65
CA ALA A 40 -0.47 -1.88 10.05
C ALA A 40 0.31 -3.13 10.44
N ILE A 41 1.33 -3.48 9.68
CA ILE A 41 2.17 -4.64 9.99
C ILE A 41 2.91 -4.40 11.30
N ASN A 42 3.42 -3.20 11.50
CA ASN A 42 4.13 -2.85 12.72
C ASN A 42 3.24 -2.98 13.95
N GLU A 43 2.00 -2.55 13.82
CA GLU A 43 1.05 -2.68 14.91
C GLU A 43 0.75 -4.14 15.24
N LEU A 44 0.64 -4.97 14.23
CA LEU A 44 0.43 -6.40 14.44
C LEU A 44 1.60 -7.04 15.16
N GLU A 45 2.82 -6.62 14.81
CA GLU A 45 4.01 -7.16 15.47
C GLU A 45 4.13 -6.71 16.92
N THR A 46 3.70 -5.48 17.20
CA THR A 46 3.80 -4.95 18.56
C THR A 46 2.76 -5.53 19.50
N GLU A 47 1.71 -6.11 18.98
CA GLU A 47 0.65 -6.68 19.83
C GLU A 47 1.08 -7.95 20.54
N LYS A 48 2.20 -8.47 20.21
CA LYS A 48 2.72 -9.62 20.92
C LYS A 48 3.22 -9.23 22.31
#